data_5ac03a9ff9d64fd184538d697cb1b774
#
_entry.id   5ac03a9ff9d64fd184538d697cb1b774
#
_cell.length_a   1.000
_cell.length_b   1.000
_cell.length_c   1.000
_cell.angle_alpha   90.00
_cell.angle_beta   90.00
_cell.angle_gamma   90.00
#
_symmetry.space_group_name_H-M   'P 1'
#
loop_
_entity.id
_entity.type
_entity.pdbx_description
1 polymer ?
#
loop_
_entity_poly.entity_id
_entity_poly.type
_entity_poly.pdbx_seq_one_letter_code
_entity_poly.pdbx_strand_id
1 'polypeptide(L)'
;MKQRNSLQWLAGAAALAAANKRIGNILKKAGDAEQVVDAHVSEVLLVEEAEKSLYAAMQQVVPQADAHFEAGRYTESLQTLAALRAPVDAFFDDVMVNAEQLDLRLNRQGLLKMLHQAMNRVADLSLLAV
;
A
#
# COMPACT_ATOMS: atom_id res chain seq x y z
N MET A 1 -25.99 10.93 9.40
CA MET A 1 -24.66 10.96 10.00
C MET A 1 -23.86 9.70 9.72
N LYS A 2 -24.43 8.52 9.95
CA LYS A 2 -23.75 7.25 9.63
C LYS A 2 -23.46 7.10 8.15
N GLN A 3 -24.37 7.58 7.30
CA GLN A 3 -24.20 7.52 5.84
C GLN A 3 -23.02 8.36 5.36
N ARG A 4 -22.80 9.52 5.99
CA ARG A 4 -21.71 10.41 5.61
C ARG A 4 -20.34 9.76 5.88
N ASN A 5 -20.20 9.12 7.04
CA ASN A 5 -18.98 8.41 7.38
C ASN A 5 -18.76 7.20 6.46
N SER A 6 -19.85 6.50 6.10
CA SER A 6 -19.78 5.38 5.17
C SER A 6 -19.30 5.80 3.78
N LEU A 7 -19.75 6.97 3.30
CA LEU A 7 -19.32 7.49 2.00
C LEU A 7 -17.85 7.86 2.00
N GLN A 8 -17.35 8.47 3.07
CA GLN A 8 -15.93 8.80 3.19
C GLN A 8 -15.08 7.53 3.22
N TRP A 9 -15.54 6.54 3.97
CA TRP A 9 -14.86 5.26 4.04
C TRP A 9 -14.80 4.57 2.68
N LEU A 10 -15.93 4.56 1.95
CA LEU A 10 -15.99 3.96 0.61
C LEU A 10 -15.07 4.68 -0.37
N ALA A 11 -14.99 6.01 -0.29
CA ALA A 11 -14.10 6.78 -1.15
C ALA A 11 -12.63 6.43 -0.88
N GLY A 12 -12.26 6.31 0.39
CA GLY A 12 -10.91 5.90 0.79
C GLY A 12 -10.59 4.48 0.35
N ALA A 13 -11.53 3.57 0.55
CA ALA A 13 -11.38 2.17 0.16
C ALA A 13 -11.26 2.03 -1.35
N ALA A 14 -12.06 2.81 -2.11
CA ALA A 14 -12.00 2.78 -3.58
C ALA A 14 -10.64 3.28 -4.08
N ALA A 15 -10.10 4.34 -3.47
CA ALA A 15 -8.79 4.87 -3.84
C ALA A 15 -7.68 3.84 -3.55
N LEU A 16 -7.76 3.16 -2.40
CA LEU A 16 -6.80 2.10 -2.08
C LEU A 16 -6.93 0.90 -3.00
N ALA A 17 -8.15 0.54 -3.38
CA ALA A 17 -8.37 -0.57 -4.31
C ALA A 17 -7.75 -0.27 -5.67
N ALA A 18 -7.88 0.97 -6.15
CA ALA A 18 -7.26 1.39 -7.41
C ALA A 18 -5.73 1.35 -7.30
N ALA A 19 -5.18 1.83 -6.19
CA ALA A 19 -3.74 1.78 -5.94
C ALA A 19 -3.25 0.33 -5.86
N ASN A 20 -4.00 -0.53 -5.18
CA ASN A 20 -3.66 -1.95 -5.05
C ASN A 20 -3.60 -2.63 -6.42
N LYS A 21 -4.56 -2.34 -7.28
CA LYS A 21 -4.59 -2.88 -8.64
C LYS A 21 -3.37 -2.41 -9.43
N ARG A 22 -3.02 -1.12 -9.33
CA ARG A 22 -1.84 -0.56 -9.99
C ARG A 22 -0.55 -1.22 -9.50
N ILE A 23 -0.44 -1.42 -8.20
CA ILE A 23 0.70 -2.10 -7.59
C ILE A 23 0.80 -3.54 -8.10
N GLY A 24 -0.32 -4.25 -8.13
CA GLY A 24 -0.37 -5.61 -8.63
C GLY A 24 0.14 -5.72 -10.07
N ASN A 25 -0.24 -4.76 -10.92
CA ASN A 25 0.22 -4.72 -12.31
C ASN A 25 1.73 -4.46 -12.39
N ILE A 26 2.26 -3.57 -11.56
CA ILE A 26 3.69 -3.27 -11.50
C ILE A 26 4.47 -4.52 -11.09
N LEU A 27 4.01 -5.21 -10.05
CA LEU A 27 4.67 -6.42 -9.55
C LEU A 27 4.61 -7.56 -10.57
N LYS A 28 3.49 -7.67 -11.29
CA LYS A 28 3.34 -8.66 -12.35
C LYS A 28 4.34 -8.41 -13.47
N LYS A 29 4.51 -7.17 -13.89
CA LYS A 29 5.48 -6.82 -14.93
C LYS A 29 6.91 -7.10 -14.48
N ALA A 30 7.23 -6.86 -13.21
CA ALA A 30 8.53 -7.19 -12.67
C ALA A 30 8.79 -8.70 -12.73
N GLY A 31 7.78 -9.51 -12.40
CA GLY A 31 7.86 -10.97 -12.50
C GLY A 31 8.05 -11.43 -13.93
N ASP A 32 7.33 -10.82 -14.88
CA ASP A 32 7.45 -11.14 -16.31
C ASP A 32 8.84 -10.81 -16.85
N ALA A 33 9.51 -9.81 -16.26
CA ALA A 33 10.88 -9.46 -16.60
C ALA A 33 11.92 -10.30 -15.83
N GLU A 34 11.48 -11.36 -15.18
CA GLU A 34 12.31 -12.29 -14.40
C GLU A 34 13.03 -11.61 -13.23
N GLN A 35 12.48 -10.51 -12.73
CA GLN A 35 13.01 -9.84 -11.56
C GLN A 35 12.42 -10.45 -10.29
N VAL A 36 13.28 -10.75 -9.33
CA VAL A 36 12.84 -11.24 -8.01
C VAL A 36 12.59 -10.02 -7.13
N VAL A 37 11.33 -9.83 -6.74
CA VAL A 37 10.94 -8.72 -5.87
C VAL A 37 10.62 -9.27 -4.48
N ASP A 38 11.44 -8.89 -3.50
CA ASP A 38 11.22 -9.27 -2.11
C ASP A 38 10.42 -8.17 -1.40
N ALA A 39 9.57 -8.59 -0.46
CA ALA A 39 8.84 -7.65 0.40
C ALA A 39 9.79 -7.12 1.48
N HIS A 40 10.81 -6.39 1.06
CA HIS A 40 11.87 -5.88 1.91
C HIS A 40 12.27 -4.49 1.44
N VAL A 41 12.53 -3.61 2.40
CA VAL A 41 12.94 -2.23 2.13
C VAL A 41 14.23 -1.94 2.86
N SER A 42 15.21 -1.43 2.12
CA SER A 42 16.43 -0.89 2.70
C SER A 42 16.25 0.61 2.89
N GLU A 43 16.36 1.09 4.13
CA GLU A 43 16.14 2.50 4.43
C GLU A 43 17.17 3.40 3.75
N VAL A 44 18.40 2.91 3.57
CA VAL A 44 19.46 3.70 2.93
C VAL A 44 19.17 3.94 1.45
N LEU A 45 18.29 3.15 0.84
CA LEU A 45 17.90 3.31 -0.55
C LEU A 45 16.62 4.14 -0.72
N LEU A 46 16.03 4.65 0.35
CA LEU A 46 14.91 5.57 0.32
C LEU A 46 15.44 6.99 0.11
N VAL A 47 15.62 7.36 -1.15
CA VAL A 47 16.29 8.64 -1.49
C VAL A 47 15.29 9.78 -1.73
N GLU A 48 14.09 9.46 -2.21
CA GLU A 48 13.05 10.47 -2.44
C GLU A 48 12.21 10.69 -1.18
N GLU A 49 11.77 11.93 -0.98
CA GLU A 49 10.96 12.28 0.18
C GLU A 49 9.66 11.47 0.23
N ALA A 50 9.02 11.26 -0.93
CA ALA A 50 7.79 10.47 -1.02
C ALA A 50 8.03 9.00 -0.66
N GLU A 51 9.20 8.44 -0.96
CA GLU A 51 9.55 7.08 -0.52
C GLU A 51 9.64 6.99 1.00
N LYS A 52 10.31 7.95 1.61
CA LYS A 52 10.48 7.99 3.06
C LYS A 52 9.15 8.18 3.76
N SER A 53 8.32 9.08 3.24
CA SER A 53 7.00 9.36 3.80
C SER A 53 6.09 8.15 3.74
N LEU A 54 6.07 7.44 2.62
CA LEU A 54 5.26 6.23 2.48
C LEU A 54 5.72 5.14 3.43
N TYR A 55 7.02 4.90 3.50
CA TYR A 55 7.57 3.87 4.38
C TYR A 55 7.25 4.17 5.85
N ALA A 56 7.47 5.42 6.29
CA ALA A 56 7.17 5.82 7.66
C ALA A 56 5.69 5.68 7.97
N ALA A 57 4.82 6.10 7.05
CA ALA A 57 3.37 5.97 7.22
C ALA A 57 2.96 4.50 7.34
N MET A 58 3.53 3.63 6.51
CA MET A 58 3.26 2.20 6.56
C MET A 58 3.67 1.59 7.90
N GLN A 59 4.82 1.99 8.45
CA GLN A 59 5.29 1.48 9.72
C GLN A 59 4.38 1.85 10.89
N GLN A 60 3.64 2.96 10.77
CA GLN A 60 2.68 3.36 11.78
C GLN A 60 1.31 2.76 11.54
N VAL A 61 0.86 2.76 10.28
CA VAL A 61 -0.52 2.39 9.92
C VAL A 61 -0.71 0.89 9.87
N VAL A 62 0.22 0.16 9.26
CA VAL A 62 0.06 -1.29 9.05
C VAL A 62 -0.10 -2.07 10.35
N PRO A 63 0.72 -1.83 11.40
CA PRO A 63 0.52 -2.54 12.67
C PRO A 63 -0.84 -2.24 13.31
N GLN A 64 -1.33 -1.02 13.19
CA GLN A 64 -2.64 -0.64 13.72
C GLN A 64 -3.76 -1.35 12.96
N ALA A 65 -3.66 -1.39 11.63
CA ALA A 65 -4.63 -2.08 10.80
C ALA A 65 -4.64 -3.58 11.11
N ASP A 66 -3.46 -4.18 11.29
CA ASP A 66 -3.33 -5.59 11.65
C ASP A 66 -3.96 -5.88 13.02
N ALA A 67 -3.76 -4.99 13.99
CA ALA A 67 -4.34 -5.15 15.32
C ALA A 67 -5.87 -5.13 15.27
N HIS A 68 -6.45 -4.22 14.48
CA HIS A 68 -7.90 -4.18 14.28
C HIS A 68 -8.39 -5.44 13.57
N PHE A 69 -7.65 -5.88 12.56
CA PHE A 69 -7.98 -7.08 11.80
C PHE A 69 -8.04 -8.31 12.71
N GLU A 70 -7.03 -8.51 13.55
CA GLU A 70 -6.96 -9.66 14.46
C GLU A 70 -8.02 -9.60 15.53
N ALA A 71 -8.46 -8.41 15.91
CA ALA A 71 -9.54 -8.22 16.87
C ALA A 71 -10.94 -8.36 16.26
N GLY A 72 -11.03 -8.63 14.95
CA GLY A 72 -12.31 -8.75 14.26
C GLY A 72 -12.92 -7.43 13.84
N ARG A 73 -12.20 -6.33 14.01
CA ARG A 73 -12.67 -4.98 13.64
C ARG A 73 -12.25 -4.67 12.21
N TYR A 74 -12.89 -5.33 11.25
CA TYR A 74 -12.47 -5.26 9.85
C TYR A 74 -12.68 -3.89 9.21
N THR A 75 -13.81 -3.24 9.52
CA THR A 75 -14.08 -1.89 9.03
C THR A 75 -13.05 -0.89 9.54
N GLU A 76 -12.70 -0.98 10.81
CA GLU A 76 -11.70 -0.10 11.41
C GLU A 76 -10.31 -0.35 10.82
N SER A 77 -10.00 -1.61 10.51
CA SER A 77 -8.77 -1.96 9.83
C SER A 77 -8.67 -1.29 8.46
N LEU A 78 -9.75 -1.35 7.67
CA LEU A 78 -9.79 -0.68 6.35
C LEU A 78 -9.70 0.84 6.48
N GLN A 79 -10.37 1.43 7.46
CA GLN A 79 -10.30 2.87 7.70
C GLN A 79 -8.89 3.30 8.06
N THR A 80 -8.21 2.49 8.85
CA THR A 80 -6.82 2.74 9.23
C THR A 80 -5.91 2.71 8.01
N LEU A 81 -6.08 1.69 7.15
CA LEU A 81 -5.31 1.60 5.90
C LEU A 81 -5.61 2.76 4.95
N ALA A 82 -6.83 3.30 4.97
CA ALA A 82 -7.20 4.43 4.13
C ALA A 82 -6.37 5.67 4.40
N ALA A 83 -5.76 5.77 5.57
CA ALA A 83 -4.84 6.86 5.90
C ALA A 83 -3.58 6.84 5.02
N LEU A 84 -3.29 5.72 4.34
CA LEU A 84 -2.15 5.62 3.44
C LEU A 84 -2.42 6.24 2.07
N ARG A 85 -3.64 6.65 1.78
CA ARG A 85 -4.01 7.19 0.47
C ARG A 85 -3.11 8.34 0.03
N ALA A 86 -2.93 9.35 0.90
CA ALA A 86 -2.14 10.52 0.54
C ALA A 86 -0.66 10.19 0.30
N PRO A 87 0.02 9.45 1.19
CA PRO A 87 1.41 9.06 0.90
C PRO A 87 1.55 8.14 -0.30
N VAL A 88 0.57 7.27 -0.58
CA VAL A 88 0.60 6.42 -1.78
C VAL A 88 0.49 7.27 -3.04
N ASP A 89 -0.44 8.23 -3.07
CA ASP A 89 -0.61 9.11 -4.21
C ASP A 89 0.66 9.94 -4.46
N ALA A 90 1.25 10.48 -3.40
CA ALA A 90 2.50 11.24 -3.52
C ALA A 90 3.64 10.37 -4.06
N PHE A 91 3.70 9.11 -3.62
CA PHE A 91 4.71 8.18 -4.10
C PHE A 91 4.59 7.98 -5.62
N PHE A 92 3.39 7.72 -6.12
CA PHE A 92 3.18 7.51 -7.56
C PHE A 92 3.41 8.78 -8.38
N ASP A 93 3.13 9.95 -7.82
CA ASP A 93 3.34 11.22 -8.51
C ASP A 93 4.81 11.62 -8.59
N ASP A 94 5.58 11.35 -7.54
CA ASP A 94 6.92 11.91 -7.38
C ASP A 94 8.04 10.90 -7.58
N VAL A 95 7.76 9.60 -7.51
CA VAL A 95 8.78 8.55 -7.52
C VAL A 95 8.67 7.73 -8.80
N MET A 96 9.80 7.58 -9.49
CA MET A 96 9.88 6.68 -10.65
C MET A 96 10.15 5.26 -10.15
N VAL A 97 9.12 4.40 -10.18
CA VAL A 97 9.24 3.02 -9.69
C VAL A 97 10.24 2.22 -10.52
N ASN A 98 10.22 2.41 -11.84
CA ASN A 98 11.15 1.73 -12.76
C ASN A 98 12.43 2.54 -12.93
N ALA A 99 13.10 2.85 -11.83
CA ALA A 99 14.38 3.54 -11.86
C ALA A 99 15.43 2.73 -12.63
N GLU A 100 16.35 3.42 -13.27
CA GLU A 100 17.43 2.77 -14.04
C GLU A 100 18.38 1.99 -13.13
N GLN A 101 18.67 2.54 -11.94
CA GLN A 101 19.47 1.82 -10.95
C GLN A 101 18.69 0.64 -10.41
N LEU A 102 19.26 -0.55 -10.53
CA LEU A 102 18.60 -1.79 -10.15
C LEU A 102 18.26 -1.83 -8.66
N ASP A 103 19.18 -1.40 -7.81
CA ASP A 103 18.96 -1.41 -6.36
C ASP A 103 17.81 -0.50 -5.94
N LEU A 104 17.72 0.71 -6.53
CA LEU A 104 16.61 1.62 -6.26
C LEU A 104 15.29 1.05 -6.79
N ARG A 105 15.32 0.48 -7.99
CA ARG A 105 14.12 -0.11 -8.59
C ARG A 105 13.58 -1.26 -7.73
N LEU A 106 14.44 -2.17 -7.32
CA LEU A 106 14.03 -3.31 -6.50
C LEU A 106 13.55 -2.86 -5.13
N ASN A 107 14.17 -1.85 -4.54
CA ASN A 107 13.75 -1.30 -3.26
C ASN A 107 12.36 -0.67 -3.35
N ARG A 108 12.10 0.08 -4.40
CA ARG A 108 10.80 0.71 -4.64
C ARG A 108 9.71 -0.33 -4.90
N GLN A 109 10.03 -1.36 -5.68
CA GLN A 109 9.11 -2.48 -5.91
C GLN A 109 8.87 -3.28 -4.64
N GLY A 110 9.90 -3.47 -3.81
CA GLY A 110 9.76 -4.13 -2.51
C GLY A 110 8.86 -3.38 -1.56
N LEU A 111 8.96 -2.05 -1.53
CA LEU A 111 8.06 -1.20 -0.74
C LEU A 111 6.62 -1.38 -1.18
N LEU A 112 6.37 -1.39 -2.50
CA LEU A 112 5.04 -1.62 -3.04
C LEU A 112 4.53 -3.02 -2.74
N LYS A 113 5.40 -4.02 -2.76
CA LYS A 113 5.01 -5.39 -2.42
C LYS A 113 4.58 -5.52 -0.97
N MET A 114 5.28 -4.86 -0.04
CA MET A 114 4.87 -4.81 1.36
C MET A 114 3.49 -4.18 1.51
N LEU A 115 3.26 -3.07 0.81
CA LEU A 115 1.97 -2.39 0.83
C LEU A 115 0.86 -3.26 0.24
N HIS A 116 1.15 -3.93 -0.87
CA HIS A 116 0.21 -4.83 -1.53
C HIS A 116 -0.23 -5.97 -0.61
N GLN A 117 0.73 -6.58 0.09
CA GLN A 117 0.43 -7.65 1.04
C GLN A 117 -0.44 -7.15 2.19
N ALA A 118 -0.14 -5.96 2.71
CA ALA A 118 -0.92 -5.37 3.80
C ALA A 118 -2.37 -5.08 3.36
N MET A 119 -2.53 -4.53 2.16
CA MET A 119 -3.86 -4.21 1.65
C MET A 119 -4.67 -5.46 1.32
N ASN A 120 -4.05 -6.48 0.73
CA ASN A 120 -4.75 -7.70 0.35
C ASN A 120 -5.23 -8.50 1.56
N ARG A 121 -4.53 -8.41 2.67
CA ARG A 121 -4.93 -9.09 3.90
C ARG A 121 -6.31 -8.64 4.37
N VAL A 122 -6.64 -7.37 4.16
CA VAL A 122 -7.89 -6.77 4.63
C VAL A 122 -8.91 -6.62 3.52
N ALA A 123 -8.45 -6.36 2.28
CA ALA A 123 -9.33 -6.14 1.13
C ALA A 123 -10.19 -7.36 0.81
N ASP A 124 -9.65 -8.56 0.94
CA ASP A 124 -10.40 -9.80 0.70
C ASP A 124 -11.59 -9.91 1.63
N LEU A 125 -11.43 -9.47 2.87
CA LEU A 125 -12.51 -9.48 3.84
C LEU A 125 -13.59 -8.46 3.50
N SER A 126 -13.24 -7.31 2.93
CA SER A 126 -14.23 -6.33 2.52
C SER A 126 -15.13 -6.88 1.42
N LEU A 127 -14.60 -7.73 0.54
CA LEU A 127 -15.39 -8.40 -0.48
C LEU A 127 -16.36 -9.42 0.14
N LEU A 128 -15.94 -10.09 1.20
CA LEU A 128 -16.78 -11.06 1.91
C LEU A 128 -17.87 -10.38 2.74
N ALA A 129 -17.63 -9.15 3.17
CA ALA A 129 -18.58 -8.41 4.00
C ALA A 129 -19.71 -7.77 3.18
N VAL A 130 -19.60 -7.76 1.87
CA VAL A 130 -20.62 -7.26 0.97
C VAL A 130 -21.56 -8.41 0.57
#